data_dff3157feff6ea82a941bfeb878323ed
#
_entry.id   dff3157feff6ea82a941bfeb878323ed
#
_cell.length_a   1.000
_cell.length_b   1.000
_cell.length_c   1.000
_cell.angle_alpha   90.00
_cell.angle_beta   90.00
_cell.angle_gamma   90.00
#
_symmetry.space_group_name_H-M   'P 1'
#
loop_
_entity.id
_entity.type
_entity.pdbx_description
1 polymer ?
#
loop_
_entity_poly.entity_id
_entity_poly.type
_entity_poly.pdbx_seq_one_letter_code
_entity_poly.pdbx_strand_id
1 'polypeptide(L)'
;MKKITLIFSILLVGIVLVSCNQKKAGEVEKSEGDWIQLFNGNDLNDWTVKITGYESGDNFGNTFRVEDGMIKVRYEAYDSLRGRFGHLFYKDEFSHYRLRVEYRIVDEQCPGAPGWAYKNSGIMVHGQTPETMEIDQEFPTSIEVQLLASDSTIQRTNLNVCTPGTNIVMNGQLILDHCVNSSSEYFYGEDWLTAEVEVRGNEVIHHIINGDTVLTYYQPQLDERDATFAKLIDVNNGDIMLSKGTISLQSEGHPIDFKKVEIQVLKD
;
A
#
# COMPACT_ATOMS: atom_id res chain seq x y z
N MET A 1 81.21 -54.03 -30.06
CA MET A 1 79.78 -54.28 -30.09
C MET A 1 79.12 -53.14 -29.29
N LYS A 2 78.62 -52.11 -29.98
CA LYS A 2 77.98 -50.89 -29.35
C LYS A 2 76.48 -51.09 -29.30
N LYS A 3 75.92 -51.04 -28.11
CA LYS A 3 74.45 -51.07 -27.89
C LYS A 3 73.90 -49.65 -28.12
N ILE A 4 72.99 -49.52 -29.05
CA ILE A 4 72.22 -48.29 -29.31
C ILE A 4 70.99 -48.37 -28.47
N THR A 5 70.85 -47.42 -27.54
CA THR A 5 69.66 -47.26 -26.72
C THR A 5 68.74 -46.24 -27.41
N LEU A 6 67.53 -46.69 -27.80
CA LEU A 6 66.51 -45.87 -28.46
C LEU A 6 65.63 -45.21 -27.35
N ILE A 7 65.68 -43.91 -27.27
CA ILE A 7 64.82 -43.15 -26.34
C ILE A 7 63.51 -42.77 -27.06
N PHE A 8 62.40 -43.34 -26.63
CA PHE A 8 61.08 -42.99 -27.09
C PHE A 8 60.58 -41.76 -26.28
N SER A 9 60.51 -40.60 -26.94
CA SER A 9 59.87 -39.43 -26.39
C SER A 9 58.37 -39.53 -26.64
N ILE A 10 57.60 -39.70 -25.57
CA ILE A 10 56.15 -39.65 -25.62
C ILE A 10 55.76 -38.19 -25.55
N LEU A 11 55.16 -37.65 -26.60
CA LEU A 11 54.58 -36.31 -26.69
C LEU A 11 53.17 -36.37 -26.14
N LEU A 12 52.98 -35.84 -24.93
CA LEU A 12 51.70 -35.75 -24.31
C LEU A 12 50.96 -34.52 -24.88
N VAL A 13 50.02 -34.74 -25.80
CA VAL A 13 49.10 -33.66 -26.29
C VAL A 13 48.00 -33.43 -25.28
N GLY A 14 48.14 -32.36 -24.52
CA GLY A 14 47.07 -31.90 -23.60
C GLY A 14 45.90 -31.31 -24.40
N ILE A 15 44.79 -32.01 -24.45
CA ILE A 15 43.54 -31.47 -24.97
C ILE A 15 42.96 -30.54 -23.91
N VAL A 16 43.09 -29.22 -24.13
CA VAL A 16 42.38 -28.21 -23.33
C VAL A 16 40.94 -28.18 -23.83
N LEU A 17 40.04 -28.80 -23.06
CA LEU A 17 38.61 -28.63 -23.25
C LEU A 17 38.21 -27.21 -22.78
N VAL A 18 38.12 -26.29 -23.71
CA VAL A 18 37.47 -24.98 -23.47
C VAL A 18 35.99 -25.23 -23.40
N SER A 19 35.47 -25.33 -22.15
CA SER A 19 34.03 -25.29 -21.88
C SER A 19 33.53 -23.90 -22.21
N CYS A 20 32.96 -23.70 -23.39
CA CYS A 20 32.16 -22.53 -23.72
C CYS A 20 30.88 -22.57 -22.88
N ASN A 21 30.93 -21.88 -21.77
CA ASN A 21 29.71 -21.55 -21.01
C ASN A 21 28.90 -20.56 -21.87
N GLN A 22 27.98 -21.06 -22.69
CA GLN A 22 26.99 -20.23 -23.36
C GLN A 22 26.09 -19.64 -22.26
N LYS A 23 26.42 -18.42 -21.82
CA LYS A 23 25.44 -17.58 -21.14
C LYS A 23 24.25 -17.44 -22.09
N LYS A 24 23.08 -17.97 -21.66
CA LYS A 24 21.78 -17.66 -22.28
C LYS A 24 21.69 -16.15 -22.38
N ALA A 25 21.54 -15.64 -23.58
CA ALA A 25 21.34 -14.25 -23.85
C ALA A 25 20.00 -13.81 -23.17
N GLY A 26 20.15 -12.85 -22.25
CA GLY A 26 19.17 -11.77 -22.04
C GLY A 26 17.78 -12.13 -21.53
N GLU A 27 17.65 -12.58 -20.29
CA GLU A 27 16.67 -11.93 -19.43
C GLU A 27 17.37 -10.65 -18.91
N VAL A 28 17.01 -9.52 -19.48
CA VAL A 28 17.27 -8.20 -18.89
C VAL A 28 16.45 -8.20 -17.61
N GLU A 29 17.10 -8.39 -16.45
CA GLU A 29 16.48 -8.05 -15.17
C GLU A 29 16.03 -6.60 -15.34
N LYS A 30 14.70 -6.38 -15.38
CA LYS A 30 14.11 -5.03 -15.30
C LYS A 30 14.58 -4.49 -13.95
N SER A 31 15.55 -3.57 -13.94
CA SER A 31 15.94 -2.89 -12.72
C SER A 31 14.69 -2.18 -12.19
N GLU A 32 14.23 -2.58 -11.03
CA GLU A 32 13.22 -1.84 -10.29
C GLU A 32 13.75 -0.42 -10.09
N GLY A 33 12.86 0.58 -10.15
CA GLY A 33 13.23 1.98 -9.89
C GLY A 33 13.73 2.17 -8.45
N ASP A 34 14.40 3.30 -8.20
CA ASP A 34 14.79 3.68 -6.85
C ASP A 34 13.54 4.01 -5.99
N TRP A 35 13.65 3.83 -4.68
CA TRP A 35 12.63 4.28 -3.73
C TRP A 35 12.58 5.80 -3.66
N ILE A 36 11.38 6.36 -3.83
CA ILE A 36 11.09 7.80 -3.77
C ILE A 36 10.33 8.06 -2.49
N GLN A 37 10.81 9.01 -1.67
CA GLN A 37 10.11 9.43 -0.46
C GLN A 37 8.90 10.30 -0.84
N LEU A 38 7.69 9.86 -0.50
CA LEU A 38 6.48 10.65 -0.65
C LEU A 38 6.32 11.63 0.52
N PHE A 39 6.82 11.29 1.70
CA PHE A 39 6.89 12.17 2.85
C PHE A 39 8.33 12.64 3.08
N ASN A 40 8.53 13.95 3.10
CA ASN A 40 9.85 14.60 3.18
C ASN A 40 10.39 14.78 4.63
N GLY A 41 9.60 14.37 5.65
CA GLY A 41 9.95 14.49 7.06
C GLY A 41 9.76 15.90 7.67
N ASN A 42 9.31 16.89 6.89
CA ASN A 42 9.29 18.30 7.33
C ASN A 42 7.90 18.95 7.26
N ASP A 43 7.15 18.68 6.20
CA ASP A 43 5.86 19.33 5.93
C ASP A 43 4.93 18.44 5.11
N LEU A 44 3.69 18.91 4.89
CA LEU A 44 2.65 18.26 4.10
C LEU A 44 2.39 18.97 2.77
N ASN A 45 3.35 19.72 2.21
CA ASN A 45 3.15 20.53 1.00
C ASN A 45 2.72 19.71 -0.23
N ASP A 46 3.12 18.43 -0.30
CA ASP A 46 2.75 17.50 -1.36
C ASP A 46 1.49 16.69 -1.04
N TRP A 47 0.77 17.07 0.00
CA TRP A 47 -0.39 16.34 0.51
C TRP A 47 -1.60 17.24 0.69
N THR A 48 -2.79 16.70 0.42
CA THR A 48 -4.07 17.38 0.61
C THR A 48 -4.91 16.64 1.64
N VAL A 49 -5.39 17.35 2.66
CA VAL A 49 -6.30 16.78 3.67
C VAL A 49 -7.73 16.86 3.15
N LYS A 50 -8.51 15.81 3.37
CA LYS A 50 -9.97 15.83 3.24
C LYS A 50 -10.57 15.15 4.46
N ILE A 51 -11.41 15.89 5.19
CA ILE A 51 -12.13 15.40 6.37
C ILE A 51 -13.62 15.52 6.09
N THR A 52 -14.42 14.53 6.48
CA THR A 52 -15.87 14.51 6.36
C THR A 52 -16.50 15.76 6.96
N GLY A 53 -17.34 16.44 6.20
CA GLY A 53 -18.00 17.69 6.59
C GLY A 53 -17.17 18.96 6.33
N TYR A 54 -15.96 18.85 5.77
CA TYR A 54 -15.05 19.97 5.49
C TYR A 54 -14.61 19.97 4.04
N GLU A 55 -14.28 21.14 3.51
CA GLU A 55 -13.74 21.30 2.15
C GLU A 55 -12.37 20.63 2.02
N SER A 56 -12.02 20.25 0.80
CA SER A 56 -10.68 19.74 0.48
C SER A 56 -9.61 20.78 0.84
N GLY A 57 -8.57 20.36 1.58
CA GLY A 57 -7.53 21.23 2.13
C GLY A 57 -7.80 21.74 3.55
N ASP A 58 -9.02 21.61 4.08
CA ASP A 58 -9.30 22.00 5.46
C ASP A 58 -8.90 20.86 6.43
N ASN A 59 -7.86 21.13 7.20
CA ASN A 59 -7.32 20.22 8.21
C ASN A 59 -7.92 20.54 9.59
N PHE A 60 -9.21 20.25 9.76
CA PHE A 60 -9.94 20.50 11.01
C PHE A 60 -9.18 19.97 12.23
N GLY A 61 -9.06 20.82 13.24
CA GLY A 61 -8.42 20.43 14.49
C GLY A 61 -6.93 20.08 14.39
N ASN A 62 -6.27 20.43 13.27
CA ASN A 62 -4.89 20.01 12.98
C ASN A 62 -4.70 18.48 13.10
N THR A 63 -5.69 17.74 12.55
CA THR A 63 -5.75 16.27 12.63
C THR A 63 -4.49 15.63 12.06
N PHE A 64 -4.08 16.03 10.86
CA PHE A 64 -2.82 15.60 10.26
C PHE A 64 -1.76 16.67 10.49
N ARG A 65 -0.65 16.31 11.10
CA ARG A 65 0.44 17.25 11.39
C ARG A 65 1.80 16.58 11.31
N VAL A 66 2.83 17.37 11.12
CA VAL A 66 4.22 16.91 11.17
C VAL A 66 4.83 17.30 12.50
N GLU A 67 5.25 16.31 13.27
CA GLU A 67 5.98 16.47 14.51
C GLU A 67 7.05 15.37 14.61
N ASP A 68 8.24 15.73 15.09
CA ASP A 68 9.38 14.81 15.26
C ASP A 68 9.77 14.07 13.96
N GLY A 69 9.58 14.71 12.79
CA GLY A 69 9.87 14.10 11.50
C GLY A 69 8.89 13.02 11.05
N MET A 70 7.69 13.00 11.62
CA MET A 70 6.64 12.02 11.33
C MET A 70 5.32 12.71 10.99
N ILE A 71 4.50 12.08 10.15
CA ILE A 71 3.09 12.43 10.04
C ILE A 71 2.38 11.82 11.25
N LYS A 72 1.71 12.66 12.03
CA LYS A 72 0.91 12.23 13.18
C LYS A 72 -0.55 12.54 12.95
N VAL A 73 -1.41 11.57 13.23
CA VAL A 73 -2.86 11.75 13.30
C VAL A 73 -3.25 11.91 14.75
N ARG A 74 -3.89 13.04 15.10
CA ARG A 74 -4.21 13.39 16.48
C ARG A 74 -5.60 14.03 16.58
N TYR A 75 -6.22 13.90 17.77
CA TYR A 75 -7.60 14.29 18.01
C TYR A 75 -7.80 15.19 19.24
N GLU A 76 -6.76 15.87 19.74
CA GLU A 76 -6.86 16.69 20.96
C GLU A 76 -7.86 17.86 20.82
N ALA A 77 -8.09 18.32 19.59
CA ALA A 77 -9.09 19.36 19.31
C ALA A 77 -10.53 18.84 19.13
N TYR A 78 -10.71 17.51 19.24
CA TYR A 78 -12.01 16.88 19.10
C TYR A 78 -12.67 16.67 20.45
N ASP A 79 -13.87 17.21 20.65
CA ASP A 79 -14.74 16.86 21.76
C ASP A 79 -15.30 15.43 21.60
N SER A 80 -15.53 15.03 20.36
CA SER A 80 -15.99 13.71 19.94
C SER A 80 -15.74 13.58 18.43
N LEU A 81 -15.50 12.37 17.92
CA LEU A 81 -15.24 12.14 16.49
C LEU A 81 -16.39 12.59 15.58
N ARG A 82 -17.63 12.22 15.92
CA ARG A 82 -18.87 12.59 15.18
C ARG A 82 -18.79 12.28 13.69
N GLY A 83 -18.20 11.15 13.29
CA GLY A 83 -18.07 10.77 11.89
C GLY A 83 -17.06 11.61 11.08
N ARG A 84 -16.23 12.44 11.73
CA ARG A 84 -15.18 13.21 11.05
C ARG A 84 -13.98 12.34 10.72
N PHE A 85 -14.21 11.35 9.84
CA PHE A 85 -13.15 10.57 9.24
C PHE A 85 -12.35 11.43 8.27
N GLY A 86 -11.09 11.15 8.10
CA GLY A 86 -10.23 11.96 7.26
C GLY A 86 -9.19 11.17 6.50
N HIS A 87 -8.72 11.75 5.40
CA HIS A 87 -7.70 11.16 4.55
C HIS A 87 -6.69 12.23 4.15
N LEU A 88 -5.42 11.85 4.14
CA LEU A 88 -4.31 12.67 3.70
C LEU A 88 -3.83 12.13 2.36
N PHE A 89 -4.18 12.82 1.28
CA PHE A 89 -3.95 12.42 -0.10
C PHE A 89 -2.61 12.91 -0.61
N TYR A 90 -1.81 12.02 -1.19
CA TYR A 90 -0.64 12.42 -1.95
C TYR A 90 -1.05 13.05 -3.29
N LYS A 91 -0.29 14.02 -3.78
CA LYS A 91 -0.65 14.86 -4.94
C LYS A 91 -0.74 14.14 -6.28
N ASP A 92 -0.02 13.01 -6.45
CA ASP A 92 0.09 12.29 -7.71
C ASP A 92 -0.71 10.97 -7.68
N GLU A 93 -1.15 10.53 -8.86
CA GLU A 93 -1.75 9.22 -9.07
C GLU A 93 -0.70 8.20 -9.54
N PHE A 94 -0.88 6.94 -9.16
CA PHE A 94 0.02 5.85 -9.53
C PHE A 94 -0.74 4.64 -10.05
N SER A 95 -0.09 3.83 -10.90
CA SER A 95 -0.62 2.62 -11.51
C SER A 95 0.17 1.37 -11.11
N HIS A 96 1.47 1.31 -11.45
CA HIS A 96 2.34 0.18 -11.18
C HIS A 96 3.42 0.60 -10.19
N TYR A 97 3.34 0.10 -8.96
CA TYR A 97 4.26 0.53 -7.91
C TYR A 97 4.31 -0.47 -6.75
N ARG A 98 5.34 -0.33 -5.93
CA ARG A 98 5.39 -0.85 -4.56
C ARG A 98 5.41 0.34 -3.60
N LEU A 99 4.46 0.38 -2.69
CA LEU A 99 4.36 1.38 -1.64
C LEU A 99 4.83 0.74 -0.33
N ARG A 100 5.61 1.48 0.46
CA ARG A 100 6.03 1.09 1.80
C ARG A 100 5.67 2.17 2.80
N VAL A 101 5.01 1.78 3.89
CA VAL A 101 4.61 2.68 4.97
C VAL A 101 5.06 2.10 6.30
N GLU A 102 5.91 2.85 7.04
CA GLU A 102 6.30 2.51 8.40
C GLU A 102 5.40 3.29 9.37
N TYR A 103 4.64 2.57 10.20
CA TYR A 103 3.61 3.15 11.06
C TYR A 103 3.55 2.48 12.42
N ARG A 104 2.89 3.14 13.38
CA ARG A 104 2.47 2.56 14.65
C ARG A 104 1.16 3.21 15.12
N ILE A 105 0.30 2.42 15.73
CA ILE A 105 -0.92 2.90 16.37
C ILE A 105 -0.57 3.21 17.82
N VAL A 106 -0.97 4.38 18.30
CA VAL A 106 -0.58 4.93 19.60
C VAL A 106 -1.76 5.49 20.36
N ASP A 107 -1.57 5.74 21.65
CA ASP A 107 -2.54 6.44 22.50
C ASP A 107 -3.93 5.79 22.60
N GLU A 108 -4.92 6.56 23.00
CA GLU A 108 -6.30 6.13 23.17
C GLU A 108 -7.19 6.61 22.02
N GLN A 109 -8.24 5.87 21.75
CA GLN A 109 -9.21 6.21 20.72
C GLN A 109 -9.93 7.53 21.04
N CYS A 110 -10.18 8.34 20.02
CA CYS A 110 -10.95 9.58 20.12
C CYS A 110 -12.35 9.30 20.70
N PRO A 111 -12.83 10.09 21.67
CA PRO A 111 -14.17 9.94 22.19
C PRO A 111 -15.24 9.96 21.07
N GLY A 112 -16.24 9.08 21.19
CA GLY A 112 -17.31 8.96 20.20
C GLY A 112 -16.93 8.33 18.87
N ALA A 113 -15.72 7.83 18.73
CA ALA A 113 -15.36 6.97 17.62
C ALA A 113 -16.08 5.60 17.75
N PRO A 114 -16.50 4.99 16.62
CA PRO A 114 -17.17 3.70 16.66
C PRO A 114 -16.22 2.58 17.11
N GLY A 115 -16.75 1.51 17.69
CA GLY A 115 -15.94 0.41 18.21
C GLY A 115 -15.13 -0.32 17.15
N TRP A 116 -15.60 -0.37 15.90
CA TRP A 116 -14.86 -0.97 14.78
C TRP A 116 -13.62 -0.16 14.39
N ALA A 117 -13.61 1.15 14.67
CA ALA A 117 -12.46 2.04 14.43
C ALA A 117 -11.39 1.98 15.54
N TYR A 118 -11.58 1.11 16.55
CA TYR A 118 -10.59 0.93 17.62
C TYR A 118 -9.32 0.28 17.06
N LYS A 119 -8.16 0.92 17.29
CA LYS A 119 -6.85 0.51 16.76
C LYS A 119 -6.89 0.24 15.26
N ASN A 120 -7.53 1.14 14.52
CA ASN A 120 -7.77 1.05 13.09
C ASN A 120 -7.35 2.33 12.37
N SER A 121 -6.75 2.15 11.23
CA SER A 121 -6.39 3.14 10.23
C SER A 121 -6.21 2.42 8.89
N GLY A 122 -5.86 3.13 7.82
CA GLY A 122 -5.70 2.51 6.50
C GLY A 122 -4.77 3.28 5.57
N ILE A 123 -4.35 2.58 4.53
CA ILE A 123 -3.73 3.13 3.32
C ILE A 123 -4.73 2.91 2.20
N MET A 124 -5.14 3.99 1.52
CA MET A 124 -5.99 3.87 0.33
C MET A 124 -5.13 3.84 -0.91
N VAL A 125 -5.40 2.88 -1.80
CA VAL A 125 -4.78 2.77 -3.13
C VAL A 125 -5.88 2.80 -4.19
N HIS A 126 -5.55 3.20 -5.41
CA HIS A 126 -6.54 3.41 -6.48
C HIS A 126 -7.69 4.32 -6.06
N GLY A 127 -7.41 5.27 -5.16
CA GLY A 127 -8.41 6.18 -4.62
C GLY A 127 -8.88 7.22 -5.63
N GLN A 128 -10.13 7.67 -5.51
CA GLN A 128 -10.59 8.91 -6.15
C GLN A 128 -9.77 10.09 -5.65
N THR A 129 -9.76 11.20 -6.39
CA THR A 129 -9.06 12.41 -5.93
C THR A 129 -9.89 13.16 -4.88
N PRO A 130 -9.26 13.90 -3.95
CA PRO A 130 -9.99 14.61 -2.89
C PRO A 130 -10.99 15.65 -3.43
N GLU A 131 -10.74 16.22 -4.62
CA GLU A 131 -11.62 17.18 -5.29
C GLU A 131 -12.90 16.53 -5.82
N THR A 132 -12.88 15.22 -6.04
CA THR A 132 -14.07 14.47 -6.50
C THR A 132 -14.93 13.96 -5.34
N MET A 133 -14.44 14.02 -4.11
CA MET A 133 -15.22 13.64 -2.93
C MET A 133 -16.33 14.67 -2.64
N GLU A 134 -17.50 14.18 -2.23
CA GLU A 134 -18.54 15.03 -1.67
C GLU A 134 -18.13 15.55 -0.27
N ILE A 135 -18.72 16.67 0.14
CA ILE A 135 -18.35 17.31 1.41
C ILE A 135 -18.53 16.36 2.60
N ASP A 136 -19.63 15.60 2.61
CA ASP A 136 -20.01 14.68 3.68
C ASP A 136 -19.61 13.21 3.38
N GLN A 137 -18.81 12.96 2.33
CA GLN A 137 -18.33 11.62 2.02
C GLN A 137 -17.33 11.18 3.08
N GLU A 138 -17.61 10.05 3.74
CA GLU A 138 -16.78 9.54 4.85
C GLU A 138 -15.46 8.91 4.36
N PHE A 139 -15.51 8.11 3.29
CA PHE A 139 -14.36 7.40 2.73
C PHE A 139 -14.25 7.65 1.23
N PRO A 140 -13.05 7.80 0.69
CA PRO A 140 -12.86 7.85 -0.76
C PRO A 140 -13.22 6.50 -1.37
N THR A 141 -13.85 6.50 -2.53
CA THR A 141 -13.93 5.28 -3.34
C THR A 141 -12.52 4.83 -3.68
N SER A 142 -12.12 3.65 -3.19
CA SER A 142 -10.74 3.17 -3.20
C SER A 142 -10.66 1.69 -2.82
N ILE A 143 -9.44 1.15 -2.84
CA ILE A 143 -9.10 -0.10 -2.15
C ILE A 143 -8.33 0.28 -0.88
N GLU A 144 -8.79 -0.17 0.27
CA GLU A 144 -8.16 0.08 1.56
C GLU A 144 -7.30 -1.11 2.00
N VAL A 145 -6.08 -0.82 2.39
CA VAL A 145 -5.18 -1.72 3.12
C VAL A 145 -5.29 -1.36 4.59
N GLN A 146 -6.03 -2.15 5.38
CA GLN A 146 -6.28 -1.86 6.78
C GLN A 146 -5.02 -1.99 7.63
N LEU A 147 -4.73 -0.97 8.41
CA LEU A 147 -3.66 -0.95 9.41
C LEU A 147 -4.27 -1.18 10.78
N LEU A 148 -4.16 -2.41 11.27
CA LEU A 148 -4.82 -2.86 12.48
C LEU A 148 -3.82 -3.28 13.56
N ALA A 149 -4.17 -3.03 14.83
CA ALA A 149 -3.48 -3.63 15.94
C ALA A 149 -4.44 -4.44 16.82
N SER A 150 -3.89 -5.41 17.52
CA SER A 150 -4.56 -6.28 18.49
C SER A 150 -4.19 -5.88 19.92
N ASP A 151 -5.00 -6.28 20.88
CA ASP A 151 -4.68 -6.23 22.31
C ASP A 151 -5.32 -7.42 23.05
N SER A 152 -5.39 -7.34 24.36
CA SER A 152 -5.99 -8.41 25.18
C SER A 152 -7.50 -8.57 24.97
N THR A 153 -8.17 -7.59 24.39
CA THR A 153 -9.63 -7.56 24.19
C THR A 153 -10.05 -7.85 22.75
N ILE A 154 -9.20 -7.54 21.77
CA ILE A 154 -9.46 -7.75 20.35
C ILE A 154 -8.24 -8.38 19.66
N GLN A 155 -8.51 -9.45 18.91
CA GLN A 155 -7.51 -10.14 18.10
C GLN A 155 -7.98 -10.13 16.63
N ARG A 156 -7.17 -9.60 15.74
CA ARG A 156 -7.48 -9.51 14.32
C ARG A 156 -6.22 -9.45 13.47
N THR A 157 -6.33 -9.98 12.26
CA THR A 157 -5.28 -9.89 11.25
C THR A 157 -5.06 -8.45 10.83
N ASN A 158 -3.85 -8.14 10.41
CA ASN A 158 -3.44 -6.84 9.89
C ASN A 158 -3.38 -6.90 8.35
N LEU A 159 -3.38 -5.76 7.67
CA LEU A 159 -3.41 -5.64 6.21
C LEU A 159 -4.56 -6.43 5.57
N ASN A 160 -5.75 -6.39 6.17
CA ASN A 160 -6.97 -6.83 5.52
C ASN A 160 -7.28 -5.90 4.33
N VAL A 161 -8.11 -6.31 3.40
CA VAL A 161 -8.64 -5.42 2.37
C VAL A 161 -10.06 -5.01 2.73
N CYS A 162 -10.37 -3.70 2.62
CA CYS A 162 -11.74 -3.21 2.54
C CYS A 162 -11.95 -2.43 1.24
N THR A 163 -13.18 -2.36 0.78
CA THR A 163 -13.52 -1.90 -0.58
C THR A 163 -14.60 -0.81 -0.54
N PRO A 164 -14.33 0.39 0.04
CA PRO A 164 -15.30 1.47 0.00
C PRO A 164 -15.60 1.91 -1.43
N GLY A 165 -16.85 1.73 -1.88
CA GLY A 165 -17.31 2.05 -3.25
C GLY A 165 -16.69 1.19 -4.36
N THR A 166 -16.04 0.10 -4.02
CA THR A 166 -15.32 -0.76 -4.96
C THR A 166 -15.59 -2.25 -4.71
N ASN A 167 -15.15 -3.10 -5.63
CA ASN A 167 -15.14 -4.55 -5.52
C ASN A 167 -13.79 -5.08 -6.01
N ILE A 168 -13.47 -6.33 -5.65
CA ILE A 168 -12.26 -7.04 -6.07
C ILE A 168 -12.62 -8.46 -6.52
N VAL A 169 -11.70 -9.13 -7.22
CA VAL A 169 -11.82 -10.54 -7.58
C VAL A 169 -10.84 -11.38 -6.78
N MET A 170 -11.34 -12.44 -6.14
CA MET A 170 -10.51 -13.45 -5.48
C MET A 170 -10.95 -14.84 -5.91
N ASN A 171 -10.00 -15.73 -6.18
CA ASN A 171 -10.28 -17.10 -6.64
C ASN A 171 -11.23 -17.16 -7.85
N GLY A 172 -11.16 -16.17 -8.75
CA GLY A 172 -12.01 -16.07 -9.94
C GLY A 172 -13.46 -15.65 -9.67
N GLN A 173 -13.76 -15.17 -8.47
CA GLN A 173 -15.10 -14.70 -8.08
C GLN A 173 -15.05 -13.22 -7.67
N LEU A 174 -16.06 -12.46 -8.09
CA LEU A 174 -16.27 -11.09 -7.62
C LEU A 174 -16.66 -11.14 -6.15
N ILE A 175 -15.91 -10.42 -5.33
CA ILE A 175 -16.14 -10.28 -3.88
C ILE A 175 -16.96 -9.02 -3.66
N LEU A 176 -18.12 -9.20 -3.03
CA LEU A 176 -19.06 -8.13 -2.69
C LEU A 176 -19.06 -7.81 -1.20
N ASP A 177 -18.32 -8.59 -0.41
CA ASP A 177 -18.11 -8.30 1.02
C ASP A 177 -17.22 -7.08 1.17
N HIS A 178 -17.61 -6.16 2.04
CA HIS A 178 -16.89 -4.91 2.25
C HIS A 178 -15.45 -5.12 2.70
N CYS A 179 -15.19 -6.11 3.55
CA CYS A 179 -13.84 -6.43 4.00
C CYS A 179 -13.53 -7.92 3.94
N VAL A 180 -12.27 -8.24 3.59
CA VAL A 180 -11.73 -9.62 3.60
C VAL A 180 -10.46 -9.65 4.44
N ASN A 181 -10.39 -10.61 5.36
CA ASN A 181 -9.23 -10.78 6.23
C ASN A 181 -8.02 -11.32 5.47
N SER A 182 -6.86 -10.82 5.83
CA SER A 182 -5.56 -11.37 5.42
C SER A 182 -5.20 -12.63 6.19
N SER A 183 -4.07 -13.23 5.84
CA SER A 183 -3.46 -14.34 6.59
C SER A 183 -2.34 -13.90 7.53
N SER A 184 -2.26 -12.60 7.86
CA SER A 184 -1.21 -12.09 8.75
C SER A 184 -1.34 -12.63 10.17
N GLU A 185 -0.24 -12.57 10.91
CA GLU A 185 -0.27 -12.70 12.36
C GLU A 185 -0.98 -11.52 13.04
N TYR A 186 -1.24 -11.62 14.33
CA TYR A 186 -1.75 -10.55 15.17
C TYR A 186 -0.59 -9.72 15.70
N PHE A 187 -0.65 -8.41 15.54
CA PHE A 187 0.36 -7.48 16.04
C PHE A 187 -0.18 -6.74 17.25
N TYR A 188 0.61 -6.70 18.32
CA TYR A 188 0.22 -6.14 19.62
C TYR A 188 1.06 -4.92 19.96
N GLY A 189 0.49 -4.04 20.81
CA GLY A 189 1.23 -2.90 21.34
C GLY A 189 1.37 -1.75 20.35
N GLU A 190 2.42 -0.96 20.56
CA GLU A 190 2.76 0.26 19.81
C GLU A 190 4.09 0.13 19.05
N ASP A 191 4.44 -1.09 18.67
CA ASP A 191 5.66 -1.34 17.91
C ASP A 191 5.53 -0.77 16.48
N TRP A 192 6.67 -0.38 15.92
CA TRP A 192 6.73 0.04 14.52
C TRP A 192 6.55 -1.16 13.60
N LEU A 193 5.60 -1.02 12.68
CA LEU A 193 5.30 -2.01 11.66
C LEU A 193 5.56 -1.43 10.28
N THR A 194 5.96 -2.27 9.35
CA THR A 194 6.12 -1.90 7.95
C THR A 194 5.11 -2.65 7.09
N ALA A 195 4.14 -1.91 6.56
CA ALA A 195 3.23 -2.39 5.54
C ALA A 195 3.79 -2.11 4.15
N GLU A 196 3.75 -3.09 3.27
CA GLU A 196 4.03 -2.91 1.84
C GLU A 196 2.81 -3.32 1.01
N VAL A 197 2.57 -2.59 -0.08
CA VAL A 197 1.54 -2.90 -1.06
C VAL A 197 2.18 -2.89 -2.43
N GLU A 198 2.14 -4.01 -3.15
CA GLU A 198 2.53 -4.05 -4.55
C GLU A 198 1.26 -3.98 -5.40
N VAL A 199 1.21 -2.99 -6.30
CA VAL A 199 0.09 -2.72 -7.19
C VAL A 199 0.57 -2.83 -8.63
N ARG A 200 -0.13 -3.61 -9.45
CA ARG A 200 0.10 -3.73 -10.88
C ARG A 200 -1.17 -3.39 -11.65
N GLY A 201 -1.44 -2.09 -11.75
CA GLY A 201 -2.66 -1.58 -12.36
C GLY A 201 -3.89 -2.28 -11.81
N ASN A 202 -4.77 -2.75 -12.69
CA ASN A 202 -5.93 -3.55 -12.34
C ASN A 202 -5.67 -5.08 -12.44
N GLU A 203 -4.43 -5.51 -12.65
CA GLU A 203 -4.10 -6.93 -12.80
C GLU A 203 -4.08 -7.63 -11.45
N VAL A 204 -3.24 -7.15 -10.52
CA VAL A 204 -3.06 -7.78 -9.21
C VAL A 204 -2.58 -6.77 -8.16
N ILE A 205 -3.03 -6.94 -6.94
CA ILE A 205 -2.56 -6.23 -5.75
C ILE A 205 -2.17 -7.25 -4.68
N HIS A 206 -1.01 -7.03 -4.06
CA HIS A 206 -0.48 -7.83 -2.96
C HIS A 206 -0.32 -6.97 -1.71
N HIS A 207 -0.79 -7.45 -0.56
CA HIS A 207 -0.46 -6.90 0.74
C HIS A 207 0.67 -7.72 1.37
N ILE A 208 1.70 -7.02 1.84
CA ILE A 208 2.94 -7.64 2.30
C ILE A 208 3.29 -7.04 3.66
N ILE A 209 3.60 -7.88 4.64
CA ILE A 209 4.10 -7.46 5.95
C ILE A 209 5.30 -8.30 6.32
N ASN A 210 6.38 -7.65 6.79
CA ASN A 210 7.65 -8.30 7.13
C ASN A 210 8.23 -9.18 6.00
N GLY A 211 7.92 -8.84 4.73
CA GLY A 211 8.36 -9.59 3.55
C GLY A 211 7.44 -10.74 3.14
N ASP A 212 6.41 -11.06 3.93
CA ASP A 212 5.44 -12.12 3.64
C ASP A 212 4.20 -11.53 2.96
N THR A 213 3.81 -12.08 1.81
CA THR A 213 2.53 -11.75 1.17
C THR A 213 1.40 -12.39 1.95
N VAL A 214 0.53 -11.56 2.54
CA VAL A 214 -0.56 -11.98 3.41
C VAL A 214 -1.94 -11.91 2.77
N LEU A 215 -2.05 -11.19 1.64
CA LEU A 215 -3.29 -11.12 0.85
C LEU A 215 -2.96 -10.84 -0.61
N THR A 216 -3.74 -11.44 -1.52
CA THR A 216 -3.64 -11.22 -2.97
C THR A 216 -5.04 -11.19 -3.56
N TYR A 217 -5.31 -10.19 -4.40
CA TYR A 217 -6.57 -10.05 -5.13
C TYR A 217 -6.33 -9.38 -6.48
N TYR A 218 -7.37 -9.39 -7.32
CA TYR A 218 -7.29 -9.02 -8.72
C TYR A 218 -8.44 -8.09 -9.09
N GLN A 219 -8.31 -7.41 -10.22
CA GLN A 219 -9.38 -6.67 -10.88
C GLN A 219 -10.13 -5.72 -9.93
N PRO A 220 -9.42 -4.80 -9.23
CA PRO A 220 -10.10 -3.76 -8.48
C PRO A 220 -10.99 -2.96 -9.42
N GLN A 221 -12.24 -2.75 -9.03
CA GLN A 221 -13.25 -2.14 -9.90
C GLN A 221 -14.27 -1.34 -9.10
N LEU A 222 -14.92 -0.37 -9.74
CA LEU A 222 -16.02 0.39 -9.14
C LEU A 222 -17.19 -0.54 -8.79
N ASP A 223 -17.87 -0.27 -7.69
CA ASP A 223 -19.10 -0.95 -7.31
C ASP A 223 -20.32 -0.22 -7.89
N GLU A 224 -21.00 -0.85 -8.86
CA GLU A 224 -22.21 -0.30 -9.47
C GLU A 224 -23.35 -0.03 -8.48
N ARG A 225 -23.27 -0.59 -7.27
CA ARG A 225 -24.25 -0.41 -6.19
C ARG A 225 -23.97 0.82 -5.33
N ASP A 226 -22.75 1.37 -5.44
CA ASP A 226 -22.32 2.51 -4.63
C ASP A 226 -22.91 3.83 -5.15
N ALA A 227 -23.20 4.75 -4.25
CA ALA A 227 -23.78 6.05 -4.60
C ALA A 227 -22.82 6.93 -5.44
N THR A 228 -21.50 6.71 -5.33
CA THR A 228 -20.48 7.46 -6.08
C THR A 228 -20.27 6.93 -7.51
N PHE A 229 -20.77 5.73 -7.83
CA PHE A 229 -20.54 5.04 -9.10
C PHE A 229 -20.83 5.91 -10.31
N ALA A 230 -22.02 6.52 -10.37
CA ALA A 230 -22.45 7.31 -11.53
C ALA A 230 -21.52 8.49 -11.85
N LYS A 231 -20.92 9.09 -10.82
CA LYS A 231 -19.94 10.17 -10.97
C LYS A 231 -18.56 9.64 -11.37
N LEU A 232 -18.12 8.57 -10.74
CA LEU A 232 -16.77 8.07 -10.90
C LEU A 232 -16.57 7.27 -12.19
N ILE A 233 -17.61 6.61 -12.71
CA ILE A 233 -17.55 5.95 -14.01
C ILE A 233 -17.29 6.96 -15.14
N ASP A 234 -17.87 8.17 -15.05
CA ASP A 234 -17.62 9.25 -16.00
C ASP A 234 -16.18 9.77 -15.89
N VAL A 235 -15.67 9.96 -14.65
CA VAL A 235 -14.28 10.36 -14.39
C VAL A 235 -13.30 9.31 -14.93
N ASN A 236 -13.65 8.04 -14.86
CA ASN A 236 -12.85 6.92 -15.35
C ASN A 236 -13.13 6.57 -16.84
N ASN A 237 -13.67 7.52 -17.61
CA ASN A 237 -13.96 7.40 -19.04
C ASN A 237 -14.84 6.18 -19.42
N GLY A 238 -15.76 5.79 -18.56
CA GLY A 238 -16.65 4.65 -18.77
C GLY A 238 -16.03 3.28 -18.46
N ASP A 239 -14.79 3.22 -17.98
CA ASP A 239 -14.15 1.98 -17.56
C ASP A 239 -14.48 1.70 -16.08
N ILE A 240 -15.01 0.52 -15.78
CA ILE A 240 -15.27 0.09 -14.42
C ILE A 240 -13.99 -0.29 -13.67
N MET A 241 -12.93 -0.68 -14.40
CA MET A 241 -11.68 -1.16 -13.82
C MET A 241 -10.82 -0.01 -13.27
N LEU A 242 -10.28 -0.18 -12.07
CA LEU A 242 -9.39 0.79 -11.44
C LEU A 242 -7.93 0.42 -11.74
N SER A 243 -7.35 1.05 -12.76
CA SER A 243 -5.97 0.78 -13.19
C SER A 243 -4.94 1.76 -12.60
N LYS A 244 -5.39 2.87 -12.04
CA LYS A 244 -4.59 3.89 -11.35
C LYS A 244 -5.45 4.68 -10.37
N GLY A 245 -4.83 5.45 -9.51
CA GLY A 245 -5.53 6.37 -8.61
C GLY A 245 -4.60 6.99 -7.58
N THR A 246 -5.18 7.75 -6.66
CA THR A 246 -4.45 8.40 -5.57
C THR A 246 -4.04 7.40 -4.50
N ILE A 247 -3.05 7.80 -3.70
CA ILE A 247 -2.68 7.15 -2.44
C ILE A 247 -3.07 8.09 -1.31
N SER A 248 -3.74 7.58 -0.26
CA SER A 248 -3.98 8.37 0.94
C SER A 248 -3.78 7.57 2.23
N LEU A 249 -3.49 8.29 3.32
CA LEU A 249 -3.37 7.77 4.68
C LEU A 249 -4.61 8.19 5.46
N GLN A 250 -5.17 7.26 6.25
CA GLN A 250 -6.47 7.44 6.89
C GLN A 250 -6.37 7.96 8.32
N SER A 251 -7.36 8.76 8.71
CA SER A 251 -7.69 9.18 10.07
C SER A 251 -9.08 8.66 10.40
N GLU A 252 -9.16 7.64 11.25
CA GLU A 252 -10.41 6.92 11.51
C GLU A 252 -10.85 6.95 12.98
N GLY A 253 -10.24 7.82 13.78
CA GLY A 253 -10.59 8.03 15.18
C GLY A 253 -9.66 7.35 16.19
N HIS A 254 -8.61 6.65 15.74
CA HIS A 254 -7.52 6.20 16.60
C HIS A 254 -6.22 6.89 16.19
N PRO A 255 -5.43 7.45 17.12
CA PRO A 255 -4.17 8.10 16.80
C PRO A 255 -3.16 7.13 16.20
N ILE A 256 -2.43 7.61 15.19
CA ILE A 256 -1.41 6.83 14.49
C ILE A 256 -0.24 7.74 14.09
N ASP A 257 0.96 7.20 14.10
CA ASP A 257 2.17 7.82 13.58
C ASP A 257 2.61 7.12 12.30
N PHE A 258 2.96 7.90 11.27
CA PHE A 258 3.60 7.43 10.06
C PHE A 258 5.01 8.03 9.97
N LYS A 259 6.03 7.19 10.04
CA LYS A 259 7.42 7.63 10.05
C LYS A 259 8.03 7.69 8.65
N LYS A 260 7.60 6.78 7.79
CA LYS A 260 8.08 6.67 6.43
C LYS A 260 6.92 6.37 5.48
N VAL A 261 6.87 7.07 4.36
CA VAL A 261 5.99 6.77 3.23
C VAL A 261 6.83 6.89 1.97
N GLU A 262 7.12 5.78 1.32
CA GLU A 262 7.98 5.73 0.14
C GLU A 262 7.39 4.83 -0.94
N ILE A 263 7.66 5.15 -2.19
CA ILE A 263 7.17 4.44 -3.36
C ILE A 263 8.32 4.04 -4.28
N GLN A 264 8.20 2.87 -4.88
CA GLN A 264 9.05 2.38 -5.96
C GLN A 264 8.17 2.19 -7.19
N VAL A 265 8.34 3.02 -8.21
CA VAL A 265 7.57 2.89 -9.46
C VAL A 265 8.08 1.68 -10.23
N LEU A 266 7.18 0.78 -10.56
CA LEU A 266 7.45 -0.43 -11.32
C LEU A 266 7.25 -0.16 -12.82
N LYS A 267 7.93 -0.94 -13.63
CA LYS A 267 7.70 -0.95 -15.09
C LYS A 267 6.54 -1.88 -15.41
N ASP A 268 5.77 -1.49 -16.43
CA ASP A 268 4.71 -2.31 -17.03
C ASP A 268 5.27 -3.62 -17.60
#